data_e3f7d4de420b02255c1eea04ba1ce33d
#
_entry.id   e3f7d4de420b02255c1eea04ba1ce33d
#
_cell.length_a   1.000
_cell.length_b   1.000
_cell.length_c   1.000
_cell.angle_alpha   90.00
_cell.angle_beta   90.00
_cell.angle_gamma   90.00
#
_symmetry.space_group_name_H-M   'P 1'
#
loop_
_entity.id
_entity.type
_entity.pdbx_description
1 polymer ?
#
loop_
_entity_poly.entity_id
_entity_poly.type
_entity_poly.pdbx_seq_one_letter_code
_entity_poly.pdbx_strand_id
1 'polypeptide(L)'
;NNDVTLHPLWLATLIETAERKGADFATGKILQAGNSTLIDGTFDEISRGACAFRCGSGKPDSPFWNQPRRIRIAPMTAALFRRRLFHDIGKLDEHFISYMEDTDFGLRCSIAGRSGVYVPSAVARHMGSATLGAWSSDTVRSIARNQVLLAAKHFQGQPRWPIVAGQLLWGLLAFRHARGFAYLSGKFAGRRAARAMIRPAVGDVDKVGVVVSDSEKEIFEVQRQTGFDIYWSAYAWLVPR
;
A
#
# COMPACT_ATOMS: atom_id res chain seq x y z
N ASN A 1 11.96 6.88 -6.37
CA ASN A 1 12.37 6.00 -7.46
C ASN A 1 13.12 6.79 -8.52
N ASN A 2 14.00 6.12 -9.26
CA ASN A 2 14.81 6.72 -10.33
C ASN A 2 14.05 6.88 -11.67
N ASP A 3 12.84 6.36 -11.75
CA ASP A 3 11.93 6.38 -12.89
C ASP A 3 10.71 7.30 -12.67
N VAL A 4 10.87 8.29 -11.78
CA VAL A 4 9.85 9.30 -11.47
C VAL A 4 10.33 10.70 -11.88
N THR A 5 9.48 11.44 -12.57
CA THR A 5 9.67 12.87 -12.86
C THR A 5 8.71 13.70 -12.00
N LEU A 6 9.26 14.61 -11.23
CA LEU A 6 8.49 15.50 -10.34
C LEU A 6 8.17 16.82 -11.03
N HIS A 7 6.96 17.35 -10.80
CA HIS A 7 6.64 18.72 -11.19
C HIS A 7 7.55 19.70 -10.41
N PRO A 8 8.03 20.81 -11.00
CA PRO A 8 8.95 21.73 -10.33
C PRO A 8 8.49 22.22 -8.95
N LEU A 9 7.20 22.39 -8.75
CA LEU A 9 6.62 22.81 -7.46
C LEU A 9 6.25 21.63 -6.54
N TRP A 10 6.50 20.38 -6.93
CA TRP A 10 6.05 19.19 -6.20
C TRP A 10 6.50 19.21 -4.73
N LEU A 11 7.77 19.43 -4.48
CA LEU A 11 8.34 19.41 -3.13
C LEU A 11 7.81 20.57 -2.28
N ALA A 12 7.80 21.79 -2.82
CA ALA A 12 7.31 22.98 -2.12
C ALA A 12 5.84 22.81 -1.72
N THR A 13 5.00 22.31 -2.64
CA THR A 13 3.57 22.06 -2.40
C THR A 13 3.34 21.02 -1.31
N LEU A 14 4.15 19.94 -1.28
CA LEU A 14 4.04 18.92 -0.22
C LEU A 14 4.47 19.48 1.14
N ILE A 15 5.59 20.20 1.20
CA ILE A 15 6.09 20.78 2.46
C ILE A 15 5.06 21.75 3.05
N GLU A 16 4.63 22.73 2.27
CA GLU A 16 3.64 23.74 2.71
C GLU A 16 2.36 23.07 3.23
N THR A 17 1.84 22.09 2.48
CA THR A 17 0.60 21.43 2.88
C THR A 17 0.79 20.52 4.11
N ALA A 18 1.91 19.80 4.20
CA ALA A 18 2.21 18.96 5.36
C ALA A 18 2.37 19.80 6.64
N GLU A 19 3.02 20.96 6.55
CA GLU A 19 3.18 21.88 7.68
C GLU A 19 1.83 22.46 8.11
N ARG A 20 1.07 23.02 7.19
CA ARG A 20 -0.26 23.59 7.45
C ARG A 20 -1.23 22.59 8.07
N LYS A 21 -1.16 21.31 7.67
CA LYS A 21 -2.03 20.23 8.16
C LYS A 21 -1.46 19.48 9.36
N GLY A 22 -0.25 19.81 9.81
CA GLY A 22 0.42 19.08 10.89
C GLY A 22 0.70 17.62 10.54
N ALA A 23 0.87 17.29 9.26
CA ALA A 23 1.08 15.92 8.80
C ALA A 23 2.54 15.49 9.01
N ASP A 24 2.72 14.19 9.30
CA ASP A 24 4.04 13.59 9.49
C ASP A 24 4.67 13.16 8.15
N PHE A 25 3.83 12.90 7.14
CA PHE A 25 4.25 12.57 5.78
C PHE A 25 3.23 13.08 4.75
N ALA A 26 3.64 13.15 3.49
CA ALA A 26 2.77 13.59 2.40
C ALA A 26 3.12 12.87 1.10
N THR A 27 2.12 12.70 0.24
CA THR A 27 2.30 12.23 -1.13
C THR A 27 1.42 13.03 -2.08
N GLY A 28 1.80 13.06 -3.36
CA GLY A 28 1.05 13.72 -4.41
C GLY A 28 0.29 12.74 -5.30
N LYS A 29 -0.29 13.27 -6.38
CA LYS A 29 -0.86 12.49 -7.46
C LYS A 29 0.26 11.99 -8.37
N ILE A 30 0.34 10.69 -8.54
CA ILE A 30 1.31 10.07 -9.45
C ILE A 30 0.55 9.61 -10.69
N LEU A 31 0.88 10.19 -11.84
CA LEU A 31 0.31 9.85 -13.14
C LEU A 31 1.24 8.88 -13.88
N GLN A 32 0.70 8.08 -14.78
CA GLN A 32 1.50 7.24 -15.67
C GLN A 32 2.25 8.12 -16.69
N ALA A 33 3.55 7.93 -16.83
CA ALA A 33 4.36 8.73 -17.77
C ALA A 33 3.95 8.51 -19.24
N GLY A 34 3.56 7.28 -19.59
CA GLY A 34 3.11 6.92 -20.94
C GLY A 34 1.65 7.32 -21.24
N ASN A 35 0.84 7.58 -20.21
CA ASN A 35 -0.55 8.03 -20.36
C ASN A 35 -0.97 8.88 -19.17
N SER A 36 -0.80 10.18 -19.28
CA SER A 36 -1.09 11.13 -18.20
C SER A 36 -2.59 11.30 -17.87
N THR A 37 -3.48 10.62 -18.58
CA THR A 37 -4.92 10.56 -18.22
C THR A 37 -5.21 9.47 -17.21
N LEU A 38 -4.23 8.58 -16.95
CA LEU A 38 -4.33 7.48 -15.99
C LEU A 38 -3.46 7.74 -14.77
N ILE A 39 -4.01 7.40 -13.62
CA ILE A 39 -3.29 7.44 -12.34
C ILE A 39 -2.43 6.19 -12.22
N ASP A 40 -1.17 6.35 -11.81
CA ASP A 40 -0.30 5.25 -11.35
C ASP A 40 -0.56 4.94 -9.87
N GLY A 41 -0.75 5.97 -9.07
CA GLY A 41 -1.10 5.85 -7.66
C GLY A 41 -1.30 7.19 -6.98
N THR A 42 -1.93 7.16 -5.83
CA THR A 42 -2.18 8.34 -4.99
C THR A 42 -1.69 8.10 -3.56
N PHE A 43 -2.35 7.25 -2.84
CA PHE A 43 -1.99 6.75 -1.51
C PHE A 43 -2.28 5.25 -1.46
N ASP A 44 -1.79 4.58 -0.45
CA ASP A 44 -2.02 3.15 -0.26
C ASP A 44 -2.90 2.90 0.96
N GLU A 45 -3.68 1.83 0.91
CA GLU A 45 -4.48 1.31 2.01
C GLU A 45 -4.24 -0.20 2.15
N ILE A 46 -4.67 -0.77 3.29
CA ILE A 46 -4.50 -2.18 3.59
C ILE A 46 -5.82 -2.80 4.06
N SER A 47 -6.12 -4.00 3.56
CA SER A 47 -7.31 -4.75 3.98
C SER A 47 -7.04 -5.66 5.18
N ARG A 48 -8.11 -6.13 5.85
CA ARG A 48 -8.06 -7.23 6.82
C ARG A 48 -7.48 -8.52 6.22
N GLY A 49 -7.42 -8.61 4.89
CA GLY A 49 -6.75 -9.69 4.15
C GLY A 49 -5.21 -9.60 4.12
N ALA A 50 -4.61 -8.61 4.80
CA ALA A 50 -3.18 -8.29 4.70
C ALA A 50 -2.73 -8.08 3.24
N CYS A 51 -3.59 -7.51 2.41
CA CYS A 51 -3.34 -7.15 1.03
C CYS A 51 -3.37 -5.63 0.89
N ALA A 52 -2.27 -5.07 0.40
CA ALA A 52 -2.17 -3.65 0.11
C ALA A 52 -2.99 -3.29 -1.14
N PHE A 53 -3.53 -2.09 -1.16
CA PHE A 53 -4.26 -1.51 -2.27
C PHE A 53 -3.69 -0.13 -2.59
N ARG A 54 -3.15 0.02 -3.80
CA ARG A 54 -2.73 1.31 -4.34
C ARG A 54 -3.94 2.04 -4.92
N CYS A 55 -4.41 3.03 -4.20
CA CYS A 55 -5.59 3.80 -4.57
C CYS A 55 -5.36 4.58 -5.87
N GLY A 56 -6.28 4.43 -6.80
CA GLY A 56 -6.23 5.08 -8.11
C GLY A 56 -5.44 4.37 -9.19
N SER A 57 -4.69 3.33 -8.89
CA SER A 57 -3.86 2.63 -9.89
C SER A 57 -4.70 2.14 -11.08
N GLY A 58 -4.32 2.58 -12.30
CA GLY A 58 -5.00 2.25 -13.54
C GLY A 58 -6.35 2.93 -13.76
N LYS A 59 -6.81 3.76 -12.83
CA LYS A 59 -8.08 4.53 -12.95
C LYS A 59 -7.84 5.84 -13.70
N PRO A 60 -8.85 6.35 -14.44
CA PRO A 60 -8.78 7.69 -15.03
C PRO A 60 -8.63 8.77 -13.95
N ASP A 61 -7.86 9.82 -14.25
CA ASP A 61 -7.83 11.01 -13.41
C ASP A 61 -9.21 11.71 -13.49
N SER A 62 -9.83 11.88 -12.34
CA SER A 62 -11.18 12.42 -12.21
C SER A 62 -11.25 13.41 -11.04
N PRO A 63 -12.33 14.21 -10.92
CA PRO A 63 -12.55 15.14 -9.81
C PRO A 63 -12.44 14.48 -8.42
N PHE A 64 -12.76 13.19 -8.29
CA PHE A 64 -12.61 12.44 -7.06
C PHE A 64 -11.16 12.46 -6.54
N TRP A 65 -10.19 12.39 -7.43
CA TRP A 65 -8.77 12.40 -7.11
C TRP A 65 -8.19 13.81 -6.90
N ASN A 66 -8.98 14.85 -7.08
CA ASN A 66 -8.56 16.24 -6.86
C ASN A 66 -8.89 16.76 -5.46
N GLN A 67 -9.36 15.89 -4.55
CA GLN A 67 -9.68 16.25 -3.18
C GLN A 67 -8.51 15.86 -2.25
N PRO A 68 -7.94 16.83 -1.51
CA PRO A 68 -6.95 16.52 -0.48
C PRO A 68 -7.59 15.69 0.63
N ARG A 69 -6.87 14.71 1.14
CA ARG A 69 -7.38 13.87 2.25
C ARG A 69 -6.28 13.42 3.19
N ARG A 70 -6.67 13.08 4.42
CA ARG A 70 -5.78 12.42 5.36
C ARG A 70 -5.54 10.98 4.90
N ILE A 71 -4.30 10.51 5.00
CA ILE A 71 -3.90 9.18 4.55
C ILE A 71 -3.14 8.43 5.64
N ARG A 72 -3.15 7.10 5.55
CA ARG A 72 -2.46 6.18 6.47
C ARG A 72 -1.13 5.73 5.92
N ILE A 73 -1.03 5.51 4.61
CA ILE A 73 0.13 4.95 3.94
C ILE A 73 0.43 5.80 2.70
N ALA A 74 1.66 6.26 2.59
CA ALA A 74 2.16 6.93 1.38
C ALA A 74 3.05 5.98 0.59
N PRO A 75 2.78 5.78 -0.72
CA PRO A 75 3.66 4.98 -1.57
C PRO A 75 5.03 5.63 -1.68
N MET A 76 6.10 4.89 -1.38
CA MET A 76 7.46 5.43 -1.44
C MET A 76 7.98 5.58 -2.87
N THR A 77 7.10 5.48 -3.86
CA THR A 77 7.38 5.87 -5.25
C THR A 77 7.74 7.34 -5.34
N ALA A 78 6.92 8.23 -4.70
CA ALA A 78 7.16 9.65 -4.59
C ALA A 78 6.44 10.19 -3.34
N ALA A 79 7.15 10.32 -2.22
CA ALA A 79 6.57 10.78 -0.96
C ALA A 79 7.57 11.59 -0.14
N LEU A 80 7.05 12.45 0.73
CA LEU A 80 7.79 13.26 1.70
C LEU A 80 7.52 12.70 3.10
N PHE A 81 8.57 12.49 3.89
CA PHE A 81 8.49 12.05 5.28
C PHE A 81 9.29 12.98 6.18
N ARG A 82 8.75 13.33 7.34
CA ARG A 82 9.54 14.03 8.37
C ARG A 82 10.65 13.09 8.86
N ARG A 83 11.90 13.57 8.86
CA ARG A 83 13.05 12.76 9.27
C ARG A 83 12.88 12.13 10.65
N ARG A 84 12.24 12.84 11.58
CA ARG A 84 11.98 12.32 12.95
C ARG A 84 11.15 11.05 12.97
N LEU A 85 10.28 10.80 11.97
CA LEU A 85 9.51 9.55 11.91
C LEU A 85 10.41 8.32 11.92
N PHE A 86 11.54 8.36 11.21
CA PHE A 86 12.48 7.24 11.17
C PHE A 86 13.24 7.03 12.49
N HIS A 87 13.26 8.02 13.38
CA HIS A 87 13.75 7.87 14.74
C HIS A 87 12.65 7.33 15.67
N ASP A 88 11.44 7.84 15.57
CA ASP A 88 10.32 7.51 16.46
C ASP A 88 9.74 6.13 16.15
N ILE A 89 9.60 5.78 14.87
CA ILE A 89 8.92 4.57 14.38
C ILE A 89 9.92 3.47 13.97
N GLY A 90 11.20 3.85 13.78
CA GLY A 90 12.23 3.01 13.20
C GLY A 90 12.28 3.09 11.68
N LYS A 91 13.34 2.53 11.10
CA LYS A 91 13.58 2.50 9.65
C LYS A 91 12.66 1.52 8.93
N LEU A 92 12.80 1.46 7.60
CA LEU A 92 12.19 0.40 6.80
C LEU A 92 12.75 -0.96 7.22
N ASP A 93 11.87 -1.96 7.22
CA ASP A 93 12.25 -3.32 7.59
C ASP A 93 12.88 -4.03 6.39
N GLU A 94 14.17 -4.28 6.46
CA GLU A 94 14.97 -4.89 5.39
C GLU A 94 14.50 -6.29 4.99
N HIS A 95 13.72 -6.98 5.85
CA HIS A 95 13.14 -8.28 5.50
C HIS A 95 12.18 -8.19 4.31
N PHE A 96 11.58 -7.03 4.03
CA PHE A 96 10.69 -6.86 2.89
C PHE A 96 11.44 -6.79 1.56
N ILE A 97 12.69 -6.34 1.54
CA ILE A 97 13.57 -6.18 0.36
C ILE A 97 12.99 -5.19 -0.64
N SER A 98 11.86 -5.53 -1.25
CA SER A 98 11.12 -4.70 -2.22
C SER A 98 9.64 -5.09 -2.21
N TYR A 99 8.77 -4.13 -2.40
CA TYR A 99 7.31 -4.17 -2.27
C TYR A 99 6.80 -4.36 -0.83
N MET A 100 5.80 -3.58 -0.45
CA MET A 100 5.12 -3.58 0.85
C MET A 100 5.99 -3.11 2.05
N GLU A 101 7.23 -2.67 1.85
CA GLU A 101 8.03 -1.99 2.87
C GLU A 101 7.42 -0.64 3.26
N ASP A 102 6.81 0.05 2.31
CA ASP A 102 6.02 1.27 2.50
C ASP A 102 4.71 0.98 3.27
N THR A 103 4.06 -0.12 2.93
CA THR A 103 2.86 -0.59 3.65
C THR A 103 3.17 -0.94 5.10
N ASP A 104 4.27 -1.66 5.36
CA ASP A 104 4.75 -1.94 6.73
C ASP A 104 5.02 -0.67 7.50
N PHE A 105 5.76 0.27 6.90
CA PHE A 105 6.13 1.53 7.54
C PHE A 105 4.90 2.40 7.83
N GLY A 106 4.00 2.56 6.86
CA GLY A 106 2.77 3.31 7.01
C GLY A 106 1.83 2.72 8.07
N LEU A 107 1.75 1.39 8.16
CA LEU A 107 0.97 0.72 9.20
C LEU A 107 1.57 0.97 10.58
N ARG A 108 2.90 0.90 10.75
CA ARG A 108 3.57 1.27 12.01
C ARG A 108 3.32 2.73 12.39
N CYS A 109 3.40 3.64 11.42
CA CYS A 109 3.07 5.06 11.63
C CYS A 109 1.62 5.22 12.13
N SER A 110 0.66 4.57 11.47
CA SER A 110 -0.76 4.67 11.80
C SER A 110 -1.08 4.10 13.20
N ILE A 111 -0.49 2.96 13.56
CA ILE A 111 -0.61 2.36 14.91
C ILE A 111 -0.07 3.31 15.98
N ALA A 112 0.99 4.05 15.67
CA ALA A 112 1.58 5.07 16.54
C ALA A 112 0.83 6.43 16.51
N GLY A 113 -0.33 6.51 15.85
CA GLY A 113 -1.13 7.74 15.74
C GLY A 113 -0.55 8.80 14.80
N ARG A 114 0.43 8.44 13.99
CA ARG A 114 0.99 9.33 12.96
C ARG A 114 0.13 9.28 11.69
N SER A 115 0.07 10.37 10.97
CA SER A 115 -0.76 10.45 9.76
C SER A 115 -0.13 11.33 8.70
N GLY A 116 -0.49 11.05 7.45
CA GLY A 116 -0.09 11.82 6.30
C GLY A 116 -1.22 12.58 5.63
N VAL A 117 -0.86 13.28 4.57
CA VAL A 117 -1.80 13.99 3.70
C VAL A 117 -1.53 13.67 2.23
N TYR A 118 -2.60 13.40 1.49
CA TYR A 118 -2.58 13.36 0.04
C TYR A 118 -2.83 14.77 -0.51
N VAL A 119 -1.96 15.23 -1.40
CA VAL A 119 -1.92 16.58 -1.98
C VAL A 119 -2.03 16.46 -3.50
N PRO A 120 -3.23 16.52 -4.09
CA PRO A 120 -3.44 16.26 -5.52
C PRO A 120 -2.74 17.25 -6.45
N SER A 121 -2.46 18.46 -6.00
CA SER A 121 -1.72 19.48 -6.77
C SER A 121 -0.21 19.21 -6.86
N ALA A 122 0.33 18.35 -6.00
CA ALA A 122 1.71 17.88 -6.10
C ALA A 122 1.79 16.70 -7.08
N VAL A 123 1.97 17.00 -8.36
CA VAL A 123 1.92 15.98 -9.43
C VAL A 123 3.31 15.41 -9.72
N ALA A 124 3.39 14.10 -9.84
CA ALA A 124 4.54 13.36 -10.33
C ALA A 124 4.13 12.46 -11.52
N ARG A 125 5.09 12.06 -12.34
CA ARG A 125 4.92 11.07 -13.41
C ARG A 125 5.86 9.91 -13.19
N HIS A 126 5.34 8.70 -13.24
CA HIS A 126 6.08 7.47 -13.04
C HIS A 126 6.06 6.61 -14.30
N MET A 127 7.22 6.10 -14.69
CA MET A 127 7.33 5.21 -15.86
C MET A 127 6.61 3.87 -15.64
N GLY A 128 6.36 3.53 -14.39
CA GLY A 128 5.53 2.40 -13.94
C GLY A 128 6.06 1.05 -14.40
N SER A 129 6.50 0.22 -13.45
CA SER A 129 6.95 -1.16 -13.72
C SER A 129 7.93 -1.31 -14.90
N ALA A 130 8.66 -0.22 -15.24
CA ALA A 130 9.58 -0.18 -16.36
C ALA A 130 10.66 -1.27 -16.25
N THR A 131 11.07 -1.59 -15.03
CA THR A 131 12.12 -2.58 -14.75
C THR A 131 11.60 -4.01 -14.72
N LEU A 132 10.46 -4.28 -14.10
CA LEU A 132 9.99 -5.64 -13.82
C LEU A 132 8.63 -5.99 -14.45
N GLY A 133 7.81 -5.01 -14.84
CA GLY A 133 6.42 -5.22 -15.26
C GLY A 133 5.47 -5.54 -14.10
N ALA A 134 4.24 -5.04 -14.15
CA ALA A 134 3.25 -5.16 -13.07
C ALA A 134 2.95 -6.62 -12.67
N TRP A 135 2.94 -7.54 -13.65
CA TRP A 135 2.70 -8.97 -13.47
C TRP A 135 3.93 -9.82 -13.83
N SER A 136 5.16 -9.30 -13.61
CA SER A 136 6.34 -10.14 -13.74
C SER A 136 6.38 -11.22 -12.67
N SER A 137 7.07 -12.33 -12.93
CA SER A 137 7.23 -13.40 -11.94
C SER A 137 7.90 -12.92 -10.66
N ASP A 138 8.85 -11.99 -10.77
CA ASP A 138 9.58 -11.47 -9.62
C ASP A 138 8.72 -10.52 -8.78
N THR A 139 7.93 -9.65 -9.42
CA THR A 139 6.94 -8.80 -8.75
C THR A 139 5.92 -9.65 -7.98
N VAL A 140 5.32 -10.64 -8.65
CA VAL A 140 4.31 -11.51 -8.04
C VAL A 140 4.90 -12.32 -6.88
N ARG A 141 6.12 -12.87 -7.05
CA ARG A 141 6.83 -13.59 -5.99
C ARG A 141 7.10 -12.71 -4.79
N SER A 142 7.60 -11.49 -5.00
CA SER A 142 7.94 -10.54 -3.94
C SER A 142 6.70 -10.12 -3.16
N ILE A 143 5.62 -9.73 -3.84
CA ILE A 143 4.37 -9.35 -3.19
C ILE A 143 3.78 -10.54 -2.41
N ALA A 144 3.72 -11.73 -3.00
CA ALA A 144 3.19 -12.92 -2.34
C ALA A 144 4.01 -13.30 -1.09
N ARG A 145 5.34 -13.17 -1.16
CA ARG A 145 6.25 -13.34 -0.02
C ARG A 145 5.94 -12.32 1.08
N ASN A 146 5.86 -11.07 0.73
CA ASN A 146 5.74 -9.97 1.67
C ASN A 146 4.35 -9.86 2.29
N GLN A 147 3.30 -10.31 1.62
CA GLN A 147 1.98 -10.53 2.24
C GLN A 147 2.06 -11.48 3.45
N VAL A 148 2.89 -12.53 3.38
CA VAL A 148 3.08 -13.46 4.51
C VAL A 148 3.85 -12.78 5.63
N LEU A 149 4.90 -12.00 5.31
CA LEU A 149 5.66 -11.25 6.31
C LEU A 149 4.79 -10.23 7.02
N LEU A 150 4.01 -9.45 6.26
CA LEU A 150 3.12 -8.42 6.81
C LEU A 150 2.08 -9.05 7.75
N ALA A 151 1.46 -10.15 7.32
CA ALA A 151 0.51 -10.88 8.15
C ALA A 151 1.17 -11.44 9.43
N ALA A 152 2.36 -12.01 9.33
CA ALA A 152 3.10 -12.56 10.47
C ALA A 152 3.55 -11.46 11.45
N LYS A 153 3.84 -10.25 10.96
CA LYS A 153 4.33 -9.13 11.75
C LYS A 153 3.21 -8.39 12.49
N HIS A 154 2.11 -8.10 11.80
CA HIS A 154 1.10 -7.18 12.29
C HIS A 154 -0.27 -7.80 12.60
N PHE A 155 -0.59 -8.94 12.01
CA PHE A 155 -1.96 -9.50 12.12
C PHE A 155 -2.08 -10.62 13.16
N GLN A 156 -1.15 -10.68 14.12
CA GLN A 156 -1.26 -11.60 15.24
C GLN A 156 -2.47 -11.21 16.11
N GLY A 157 -3.32 -12.19 16.43
CA GLY A 157 -4.57 -11.93 17.14
C GLY A 157 -5.75 -11.44 16.28
N GLN A 158 -5.50 -11.09 15.00
CA GLN A 158 -6.58 -10.74 14.08
C GLN A 158 -7.29 -11.98 13.52
N PRO A 159 -8.57 -11.88 13.10
CA PRO A 159 -9.29 -12.98 12.46
C PRO A 159 -8.54 -13.52 11.24
N ARG A 160 -8.40 -14.84 11.16
CA ARG A 160 -7.62 -15.50 10.10
C ARG A 160 -8.34 -15.57 8.76
N TRP A 161 -9.68 -15.62 8.79
CA TRP A 161 -10.46 -15.82 7.57
C TRP A 161 -10.26 -14.69 6.54
N PRO A 162 -10.30 -13.40 6.89
CA PRO A 162 -10.03 -12.33 5.93
C PRO A 162 -8.66 -12.47 5.27
N ILE A 163 -7.64 -12.86 6.04
CA ILE A 163 -6.27 -13.06 5.54
C ILE A 163 -6.25 -14.20 4.51
N VAL A 164 -6.86 -15.33 4.85
CA VAL A 164 -6.94 -16.50 3.94
C VAL A 164 -7.69 -16.12 2.67
N ALA A 165 -8.87 -15.52 2.78
CA ALA A 165 -9.71 -15.14 1.65
C ALA A 165 -8.99 -14.13 0.74
N GLY A 166 -8.45 -13.04 1.31
CA GLY A 166 -7.75 -12.00 0.55
C GLY A 166 -6.54 -12.54 -0.20
N GLN A 167 -5.71 -13.32 0.48
CA GLN A 167 -4.52 -13.87 -0.16
C GLN A 167 -4.83 -14.96 -1.19
N LEU A 168 -5.86 -15.78 -0.99
CA LEU A 168 -6.33 -16.74 -2.00
C LEU A 168 -6.86 -16.04 -3.25
N LEU A 169 -7.69 -15.01 -3.08
CA LEU A 169 -8.20 -14.22 -4.21
C LEU A 169 -7.05 -13.59 -5.00
N TRP A 170 -6.04 -13.06 -4.30
CA TRP A 170 -4.85 -12.51 -4.95
C TRP A 170 -4.07 -13.59 -5.71
N GLY A 171 -4.01 -14.80 -5.14
CA GLY A 171 -3.44 -15.98 -5.80
C GLY A 171 -4.21 -16.36 -7.08
N LEU A 172 -5.53 -16.34 -7.05
CA LEU A 172 -6.36 -16.58 -8.24
C LEU A 172 -6.10 -15.57 -9.35
N LEU A 173 -5.92 -14.28 -8.99
CA LEU A 173 -5.49 -13.29 -9.97
C LEU A 173 -4.09 -13.60 -10.54
N ALA A 174 -3.15 -14.03 -9.71
CA ALA A 174 -1.83 -14.42 -10.19
C ALA A 174 -1.90 -15.62 -11.16
N PHE A 175 -2.76 -16.58 -10.88
CA PHE A 175 -3.02 -17.71 -11.80
C PHE A 175 -3.65 -17.23 -13.12
N ARG A 176 -4.61 -16.31 -13.08
CA ARG A 176 -5.21 -15.69 -14.27
C ARG A 176 -4.16 -15.00 -15.17
N HIS A 177 -3.14 -14.42 -14.56
CA HIS A 177 -2.01 -13.79 -15.27
C HIS A 177 -0.85 -14.76 -15.58
N ALA A 178 -1.08 -16.08 -15.52
CA ALA A 178 -0.07 -17.12 -15.72
C ALA A 178 1.16 -16.99 -14.76
N ARG A 179 0.93 -16.50 -13.53
CA ARG A 179 1.96 -16.29 -12.49
C ARG A 179 1.71 -17.10 -11.21
N GLY A 180 0.85 -18.12 -11.28
CA GLY A 180 0.50 -18.95 -10.12
C GLY A 180 1.70 -19.62 -9.46
N PHE A 181 2.67 -20.13 -10.21
CA PHE A 181 3.89 -20.71 -9.63
C PHE A 181 4.76 -19.67 -8.92
N ALA A 182 4.86 -18.45 -9.45
CA ALA A 182 5.57 -17.35 -8.78
C ALA A 182 4.88 -17.00 -7.46
N TYR A 183 3.54 -16.95 -7.45
CA TYR A 183 2.75 -16.74 -6.25
C TYR A 183 3.02 -17.82 -5.18
N LEU A 184 2.91 -19.09 -5.53
CA LEU A 184 3.14 -20.21 -4.60
C LEU A 184 4.57 -20.20 -4.06
N SER A 185 5.55 -19.99 -4.93
CA SER A 185 6.97 -19.85 -4.55
C SER A 185 7.18 -18.69 -3.57
N GLY A 186 6.52 -17.54 -3.83
CA GLY A 186 6.55 -16.39 -2.93
C GLY A 186 5.95 -16.72 -1.56
N LYS A 187 4.79 -17.37 -1.50
CA LYS A 187 4.18 -17.81 -0.23
C LYS A 187 5.09 -18.73 0.57
N PHE A 188 5.76 -19.65 -0.10
CA PHE A 188 6.71 -20.57 0.55
C PHE A 188 7.93 -19.82 1.10
N ALA A 189 8.52 -18.95 0.29
CA ALA A 189 9.63 -18.10 0.71
C ALA A 189 9.24 -17.19 1.88
N GLY A 190 8.02 -16.61 1.85
CA GLY A 190 7.50 -15.79 2.92
C GLY A 190 7.36 -16.53 4.25
N ARG A 191 6.87 -17.79 4.23
CA ARG A 191 6.79 -18.63 5.43
C ARG A 191 8.17 -18.90 6.04
N ARG A 192 9.18 -19.14 5.21
CA ARG A 192 10.56 -19.33 5.67
C ARG A 192 11.11 -18.04 6.29
N ALA A 193 10.96 -16.91 5.59
CA ALA A 193 11.42 -15.61 6.06
C ALA A 193 10.72 -15.18 7.37
N ALA A 194 9.41 -15.39 7.49
CA ALA A 194 8.64 -15.07 8.69
C ALA A 194 9.09 -15.86 9.94
N ARG A 195 9.67 -17.06 9.77
CA ARG A 195 10.24 -17.83 10.89
C ARG A 195 11.57 -17.25 11.38
N ALA A 196 12.34 -16.63 10.49
CA ALA A 196 13.62 -16.00 10.80
C ALA A 196 13.46 -14.56 11.32
N MET A 197 12.31 -13.95 11.06
CA MET A 197 12.03 -12.57 11.47
C MET A 197 11.82 -12.51 13.00
N ILE A 198 12.55 -11.62 13.67
CA ILE A 198 12.27 -11.29 15.08
C ILE A 198 10.92 -10.59 15.10
N ARG A 199 9.92 -11.25 15.66
CA ARG A 199 8.59 -10.65 15.79
C ARG A 199 8.67 -9.57 16.86
N PRO A 200 8.25 -8.33 16.56
CA PRO A 200 8.07 -7.36 17.63
C PRO A 200 7.12 -7.97 18.67
N ALA A 201 7.30 -7.61 19.95
CA ALA A 201 6.30 -7.92 20.96
C ALA A 201 4.93 -7.55 20.40
N VAL A 202 3.94 -8.43 20.61
CA VAL A 202 2.58 -8.24 20.09
C VAL A 202 2.17 -6.82 20.43
N GLY A 203 2.17 -5.93 19.42
CA GLY A 203 1.71 -4.56 19.60
C GLY A 203 0.24 -4.58 20.03
N ASP A 204 -0.30 -3.42 20.31
CA ASP A 204 -1.69 -3.26 20.68
C ASP A 204 -2.60 -3.83 19.55
N VAL A 205 -3.04 -5.09 19.75
CA VAL A 205 -3.83 -5.87 18.77
C VAL A 205 -5.10 -5.11 18.39
N ASP A 206 -5.69 -4.39 19.37
CA ASP A 206 -6.91 -3.63 19.16
C ASP A 206 -6.64 -2.43 18.24
N LYS A 207 -5.52 -1.74 18.42
CA LYS A 207 -5.14 -0.65 17.51
C LYS A 207 -4.88 -1.13 16.09
N VAL A 208 -4.23 -2.27 15.92
CA VAL A 208 -4.05 -2.86 14.56
C VAL A 208 -5.40 -3.14 13.94
N GLY A 209 -6.31 -3.77 14.68
CA GLY A 209 -7.66 -4.07 14.21
C GLY A 209 -8.42 -2.83 13.78
N VAL A 210 -8.38 -1.75 14.57
CA VAL A 210 -9.02 -0.47 14.24
C VAL A 210 -8.41 0.14 12.98
N VAL A 211 -7.08 0.27 12.93
CA VAL A 211 -6.37 0.88 11.78
C VAL A 211 -6.67 0.14 10.49
N VAL A 212 -6.61 -1.19 10.51
CA VAL A 212 -6.86 -2.02 9.32
C VAL A 212 -8.33 -1.99 8.90
N SER A 213 -9.26 -2.00 9.87
CA SER A 213 -10.70 -1.88 9.60
C SER A 213 -11.04 -0.54 8.95
N ASP A 214 -10.47 0.55 9.43
CA ASP A 214 -10.69 1.88 8.86
C ASP A 214 -10.03 2.03 7.50
N SER A 215 -8.86 1.43 7.29
CA SER A 215 -8.19 1.35 6.00
C SER A 215 -9.05 0.59 4.97
N GLU A 216 -9.62 -0.54 5.37
CA GLU A 216 -10.51 -1.33 4.50
C GLU A 216 -11.80 -0.58 4.15
N LYS A 217 -12.38 0.21 5.07
CA LYS A 217 -13.52 1.10 4.76
C LYS A 217 -13.16 2.11 3.67
N GLU A 218 -11.95 2.70 3.74
CA GLU A 218 -11.47 3.63 2.73
C GLU A 218 -11.29 2.94 1.36
N ILE A 219 -10.77 1.71 1.33
CA ILE A 219 -10.70 0.92 0.10
C ILE A 219 -12.08 0.80 -0.54
N PHE A 220 -13.09 0.42 0.23
CA PHE A 220 -14.44 0.27 -0.30
C PHE A 220 -15.09 1.58 -0.70
N GLU A 221 -14.75 2.69 -0.03
CA GLU A 221 -15.20 4.02 -0.48
C GLU A 221 -14.59 4.38 -1.82
N VAL A 222 -13.28 4.20 -1.98
CA VAL A 222 -12.59 4.39 -3.27
C VAL A 222 -13.24 3.52 -4.36
N GLN A 223 -13.49 2.23 -4.08
CA GLN A 223 -14.12 1.33 -5.03
C GLN A 223 -15.54 1.76 -5.43
N ARG A 224 -16.35 2.29 -4.49
CA ARG A 224 -17.67 2.83 -4.80
C ARG A 224 -17.61 4.03 -5.74
N GLN A 225 -16.64 4.91 -5.54
CA GLN A 225 -16.49 6.15 -6.31
C GLN A 225 -15.84 5.95 -7.67
N THR A 226 -15.01 4.91 -7.83
CA THR A 226 -14.17 4.73 -9.02
C THR A 226 -14.46 3.44 -9.80
N GLY A 227 -15.46 2.69 -9.37
CA GLY A 227 -15.80 1.38 -9.93
C GLY A 227 -15.06 0.23 -9.23
N PHE A 228 -15.81 -0.84 -8.96
CA PHE A 228 -15.28 -2.02 -8.28
C PHE A 228 -14.37 -2.85 -9.21
N ASP A 229 -13.19 -3.17 -8.72
CA ASP A 229 -12.32 -4.16 -9.32
C ASP A 229 -12.81 -5.57 -8.97
N ILE A 230 -12.56 -6.55 -9.85
CA ILE A 230 -13.02 -7.94 -9.66
C ILE A 230 -12.53 -8.54 -8.34
N TYR A 231 -11.30 -8.21 -7.93
CA TYR A 231 -10.74 -8.65 -6.65
C TYR A 231 -11.57 -8.14 -5.47
N TRP A 232 -11.87 -6.83 -5.44
CA TRP A 232 -12.57 -6.21 -4.33
C TRP A 232 -14.05 -6.58 -4.28
N SER A 233 -14.67 -6.83 -5.44
CA SER A 233 -16.03 -7.40 -5.50
C SER A 233 -16.09 -8.77 -4.86
N ALA A 234 -15.17 -9.67 -5.22
CA ALA A 234 -15.11 -11.01 -4.66
C ALA A 234 -14.72 -10.99 -3.17
N TYR A 235 -13.79 -10.12 -2.78
CA TYR A 235 -13.37 -9.97 -1.40
C TYR A 235 -14.53 -9.49 -0.51
N ALA A 236 -15.29 -8.50 -0.95
CA ALA A 236 -16.45 -7.99 -0.21
C ALA A 236 -17.54 -9.06 0.03
N TRP A 237 -17.69 -10.00 -0.92
CA TRP A 237 -18.62 -11.11 -0.80
C TRP A 237 -18.12 -12.18 0.18
N LEU A 238 -16.83 -12.49 0.19
CA LEU A 238 -16.24 -13.52 1.05
C LEU A 238 -15.95 -13.02 2.48
N VAL A 239 -15.70 -11.74 2.65
CA VAL A 239 -15.32 -11.12 3.93
C VAL A 239 -16.33 -10.02 4.26
N PRO A 240 -17.50 -10.39 4.77
CA PRO A 240 -18.51 -9.42 5.20
C PRO A 240 -17.96 -8.52 6.30
N ARG A 241 -18.53 -7.31 6.40
CA ARG A 241 -18.13 -6.28 7.37
C ARG A 241 -18.59 -6.60 8.78
#